data_4dfef828b9e863e4ff3db4fb799160f2
#
_entry.id   4dfef828b9e863e4ff3db4fb799160f2
#
_cell.length_a   1.000
_cell.length_b   1.000
_cell.length_c   1.000
_cell.angle_alpha   90.00
_cell.angle_beta   90.00
_cell.angle_gamma   90.00
#
_symmetry.space_group_name_H-M   'P 1'
#
loop_
_entity.id
_entity.type
_entity.pdbx_description
1 polymer ?
#
loop_
_entity_poly.entity_id
_entity_poly.type
_entity_poly.pdbx_seq_one_letter_code
_entity_poly.pdbx_strand_id
1 'polypeptide(L)'
;RDCLLSRGLGDVYKRQILSRSTVFEFKPLTPDDISVALERGLEKIQTDDFPDTKIICEDGVMRHLAEKAGGDVRKALNSLELAVMYTPPDSEGNLKITMELAEQCTQKKSFKFDKKGDSQYDVMSALQKSIRGSDPDAAVHYLARLVEADDIQSICRRLMVIACEDIGLAYPQAITIVKACVDSALMLGFPEARIPLAEAAVLLATAPKSNSAYMAINNAIRDIETIDTGSIPRQLQNKHYDGEGNAEKGQNYLYPHDYPNHYVVQQYL
;
A
#
# COMPACT_ATOMS: atom_id res chain seq x y z
N ARG A 1 -6.51 9.78 -6.45
CA ARG A 1 -7.28 8.99 -7.44
C ARG A 1 -6.43 8.43 -8.59
N ASP A 2 -5.22 8.88 -8.78
CA ASP A 2 -4.44 8.60 -10.00
C ASP A 2 -3.25 7.65 -9.81
N CYS A 3 -3.08 7.07 -8.63
CA CYS A 3 -1.92 6.24 -8.33
C CYS A 3 -2.03 4.77 -8.81
N LEU A 4 -3.17 4.34 -9.38
CA LEU A 4 -3.47 2.93 -9.62
C LEU A 4 -3.48 2.49 -11.08
N LEU A 5 -3.43 3.42 -12.03
CA LEU A 5 -3.47 3.11 -13.47
C LEU A 5 -2.14 3.29 -14.20
N SER A 6 -1.08 3.72 -13.54
CA SER A 6 0.14 4.07 -14.26
C SER A 6 1.42 3.73 -13.51
N ARG A 7 1.69 2.45 -13.22
CA ARG A 7 3.07 2.11 -12.85
C ARG A 7 4.07 2.49 -13.95
N GLY A 8 3.68 2.42 -15.23
CA GLY A 8 4.51 2.89 -16.35
C GLY A 8 4.51 4.42 -16.50
N LEU A 9 3.34 5.05 -16.59
CA LEU A 9 3.23 6.51 -16.76
C LEU A 9 3.67 7.26 -15.48
N GLY A 10 3.31 6.78 -14.29
CA GLY A 10 3.74 7.40 -13.04
C GLY A 10 5.26 7.43 -12.85
N ASP A 11 5.95 6.39 -13.26
CA ASP A 11 7.42 6.33 -13.19
C ASP A 11 8.09 7.21 -14.25
N VAL A 12 7.51 7.32 -15.44
CA VAL A 12 7.99 8.25 -16.48
C VAL A 12 7.81 9.70 -16.04
N TYR A 13 6.63 10.07 -15.52
CA TYR A 13 6.39 11.42 -14.98
C TYR A 13 7.25 11.70 -13.74
N LYS A 14 7.42 10.74 -12.83
CA LYS A 14 8.35 10.89 -11.69
C LYS A 14 9.79 11.18 -12.16
N ARG A 15 10.30 10.45 -13.15
CA ARG A 15 11.64 10.69 -13.69
C ARG A 15 11.76 12.04 -14.36
N GLN A 16 10.76 12.50 -15.11
CA GLN A 16 10.77 13.82 -15.75
C GLN A 16 10.71 14.96 -14.73
N ILE A 17 9.96 14.80 -13.65
CA ILE A 17 9.90 15.78 -12.56
C ILE A 17 11.21 15.75 -11.76
N LEU A 18 11.72 14.57 -11.40
CA LEU A 18 12.97 14.43 -10.64
C LEU A 18 14.17 15.01 -11.38
N SER A 19 14.23 14.89 -12.72
CA SER A 19 15.32 15.46 -13.53
C SER A 19 15.31 16.99 -13.58
N ARG A 20 14.19 17.64 -13.19
CA ARG A 20 13.99 19.10 -13.25
C ARG A 20 13.75 19.73 -11.87
N SER A 21 13.84 18.93 -10.79
CA SER A 21 13.55 19.36 -9.43
C SER A 21 14.68 18.94 -8.49
N THR A 22 14.92 19.75 -7.48
CA THR A 22 15.77 19.37 -6.36
C THR A 22 14.92 18.58 -5.37
N VAL A 23 15.36 17.38 -5.02
CA VAL A 23 14.66 16.52 -4.06
C VAL A 23 15.21 16.79 -2.67
N PHE A 24 14.32 17.14 -1.74
CA PHE A 24 14.63 17.25 -0.31
C PHE A 24 13.93 16.09 0.42
N GLU A 25 14.69 15.34 1.19
CA GLU A 25 14.17 14.29 2.06
C GLU A 25 13.91 14.86 3.45
N PHE A 26 12.66 14.78 3.89
CA PHE A 26 12.27 15.10 5.27
C PHE A 26 12.35 13.83 6.11
N LYS A 27 13.22 13.85 7.12
CA LYS A 27 13.31 12.76 8.10
C LYS A 27 12.28 12.96 9.21
N PRO A 28 11.78 11.88 9.83
CA PRO A 28 10.96 11.98 11.02
C PRO A 28 11.69 12.81 12.10
N LEU A 29 10.94 13.65 12.79
CA LEU A 29 11.49 14.47 13.87
C LEU A 29 11.87 13.61 15.08
N THR A 30 12.93 14.01 15.77
CA THR A 30 13.30 13.36 17.03
C THR A 30 12.35 13.78 18.15
N PRO A 31 12.22 12.99 19.25
CA PRO A 31 11.43 13.41 20.41
C PRO A 31 11.86 14.76 20.99
N ASP A 32 13.14 15.10 20.94
CA ASP A 32 13.67 16.37 21.42
C ASP A 32 13.20 17.54 20.55
N ASP A 33 13.20 17.38 19.20
CA ASP A 33 12.65 18.39 18.28
C ASP A 33 11.15 18.63 18.52
N ILE A 34 10.41 17.53 18.76
CA ILE A 34 8.97 17.60 19.04
C ILE A 34 8.68 18.25 20.38
N SER A 35 9.51 18.00 21.42
CA SER A 35 9.36 18.65 22.72
C SER A 35 9.46 20.16 22.61
N VAL A 36 10.38 20.69 21.82
CA VAL A 36 10.50 22.14 21.56
C VAL A 36 9.23 22.68 20.88
N ALA A 37 8.65 21.92 19.95
CA ALA A 37 7.40 22.31 19.29
C ALA A 37 6.21 22.30 20.26
N LEU A 38 6.15 21.31 21.17
CA LEU A 38 5.12 21.22 22.22
C LEU A 38 5.21 22.39 23.21
N GLU A 39 6.42 22.80 23.63
CA GLU A 39 6.61 23.96 24.50
C GLU A 39 6.07 25.24 23.87
N ARG A 40 6.41 25.47 22.58
CA ARG A 40 5.86 26.61 21.82
C ARG A 40 4.34 26.52 21.65
N GLY A 41 3.82 25.29 21.43
CA GLY A 41 2.38 25.03 21.34
C GLY A 41 1.66 25.36 22.63
N LEU A 42 2.23 24.97 23.79
CA LEU A 42 1.70 25.26 25.11
C LEU A 42 1.69 26.76 25.41
N GLU A 43 2.80 27.48 25.14
CA GLU A 43 2.88 28.93 25.28
C GLU A 43 1.80 29.64 24.44
N LYS A 44 1.54 29.17 23.24
CA LYS A 44 0.52 29.72 22.36
C LYS A 44 -0.88 29.46 22.89
N ILE A 45 -1.21 28.26 23.33
CA ILE A 45 -2.50 27.91 23.94
C ILE A 45 -2.70 28.77 25.22
N GLN A 46 -1.65 28.91 26.04
CA GLN A 46 -1.68 29.72 27.24
C GLN A 46 -2.01 31.20 26.95
N THR A 47 -1.43 31.74 25.87
CA THR A 47 -1.59 33.18 25.54
C THR A 47 -2.91 33.44 24.82
N ASP A 48 -3.31 32.58 23.88
CA ASP A 48 -4.45 32.83 22.99
C ASP A 48 -5.79 32.38 23.62
N ASP A 49 -5.80 31.19 24.26
CA ASP A 49 -7.04 30.54 24.71
C ASP A 49 -7.25 30.64 26.23
N PHE A 50 -6.17 30.73 27.02
CA PHE A 50 -6.22 30.71 28.48
C PHE A 50 -5.35 31.83 29.12
N PRO A 51 -5.55 33.10 28.77
CA PRO A 51 -4.69 34.22 29.23
C PRO A 51 -4.68 34.38 30.75
N ASP A 52 -5.79 34.10 31.42
CA ASP A 52 -5.97 34.27 32.88
C ASP A 52 -5.80 32.96 33.66
N THR A 53 -5.50 31.83 32.99
CA THR A 53 -5.41 30.50 33.59
C THR A 53 -4.00 29.97 33.43
N LYS A 54 -3.33 29.55 34.49
CA LYS A 54 -2.00 28.96 34.38
C LYS A 54 -2.09 27.50 34.03
N ILE A 55 -1.41 27.09 32.91
CA ILE A 55 -1.29 25.70 32.52
C ILE A 55 0.05 25.14 33.00
N ILE A 56 0.01 24.08 33.78
CA ILE A 56 1.19 23.44 34.37
C ILE A 56 1.22 21.97 33.89
N CYS A 57 2.33 21.55 33.34
CA CYS A 57 2.55 20.14 33.00
C CYS A 57 3.39 19.45 34.08
N GLU A 58 3.01 18.23 34.47
CA GLU A 58 3.87 17.41 35.34
C GLU A 58 5.17 17.06 34.61
N ASP A 59 6.21 16.76 35.39
CA ASP A 59 7.50 16.36 34.86
C ASP A 59 7.35 15.10 33.96
N GLY A 60 7.94 15.17 32.77
CA GLY A 60 7.89 14.06 31.81
C GLY A 60 6.71 14.04 30.86
N VAL A 61 5.62 14.81 31.09
CA VAL A 61 4.44 14.85 30.21
C VAL A 61 4.82 15.23 28.79
N MET A 62 5.56 16.32 28.61
CA MET A 62 5.99 16.80 27.29
C MET A 62 6.82 15.77 26.55
N ARG A 63 7.72 15.12 27.26
CA ARG A 63 8.55 14.06 26.70
C ARG A 63 7.72 12.83 26.29
N HIS A 64 6.78 12.42 27.14
CA HIS A 64 5.85 11.33 26.84
C HIS A 64 5.03 11.62 25.58
N LEU A 65 4.45 12.81 25.44
CA LEU A 65 3.70 13.21 24.24
C LEU A 65 4.58 13.18 23.00
N ALA A 66 5.83 13.65 23.09
CA ALA A 66 6.79 13.66 22.01
C ALA A 66 7.19 12.23 21.55
N GLU A 67 7.49 11.33 22.48
CA GLU A 67 7.85 9.93 22.20
C GLU A 67 6.67 9.17 21.58
N LYS A 68 5.45 9.37 22.09
CA LYS A 68 4.24 8.71 21.54
C LYS A 68 3.77 9.28 20.21
N ALA A 69 4.25 10.43 19.81
CA ALA A 69 3.96 11.02 18.50
C ALA A 69 4.63 10.28 17.33
N GLY A 70 5.75 9.57 17.59
CA GLY A 70 6.43 8.75 16.57
C GLY A 70 7.01 9.58 15.41
N GLY A 71 7.50 10.79 15.68
CA GLY A 71 8.10 11.67 14.67
C GLY A 71 7.11 12.65 14.00
N ASP A 72 5.83 12.63 14.38
CA ASP A 72 4.77 13.49 13.84
C ASP A 72 4.40 14.60 14.83
N VAL A 73 4.87 15.82 14.54
CA VAL A 73 4.62 17.00 15.40
C VAL A 73 3.13 17.37 15.47
N ARG A 74 2.36 17.14 14.40
CA ARG A 74 0.92 17.46 14.39
C ARG A 74 0.17 16.57 15.39
N LYS A 75 0.54 15.30 15.42
CA LYS A 75 -0.02 14.33 16.37
C LYS A 75 0.32 14.71 17.81
N ALA A 76 1.54 15.13 18.06
CA ALA A 76 1.97 15.61 19.38
C ALA A 76 1.15 16.83 19.85
N LEU A 77 1.03 17.84 18.98
CA LEU A 77 0.27 19.06 19.27
C LEU A 77 -1.23 18.78 19.50
N ASN A 78 -1.85 17.90 18.70
CA ASN A 78 -3.24 17.49 18.91
C ASN A 78 -3.42 16.77 20.25
N SER A 79 -2.47 15.93 20.67
CA SER A 79 -2.53 15.27 21.97
C SER A 79 -2.36 16.25 23.12
N LEU A 80 -1.52 17.29 22.96
CA LEU A 80 -1.36 18.37 23.92
C LEU A 80 -2.66 19.20 24.06
N GLU A 81 -3.25 19.61 22.93
CA GLU A 81 -4.51 20.34 22.90
C GLU A 81 -5.63 19.56 23.59
N LEU A 82 -5.77 18.26 23.29
CA LEU A 82 -6.72 17.40 23.99
C LEU A 82 -6.43 17.32 25.49
N ALA A 83 -5.17 17.18 25.91
CA ALA A 83 -4.81 17.13 27.31
C ALA A 83 -5.18 18.42 28.04
N VAL A 84 -4.97 19.60 27.42
CA VAL A 84 -5.40 20.88 27.97
C VAL A 84 -6.93 20.95 28.10
N MET A 85 -7.67 20.59 27.04
CA MET A 85 -9.14 20.65 27.01
C MET A 85 -9.82 19.71 28.01
N TYR A 86 -9.22 18.55 28.29
CA TYR A 86 -9.79 17.58 29.22
C TYR A 86 -9.29 17.73 30.67
N THR A 87 -8.35 18.65 30.93
CA THR A 87 -7.86 18.92 32.27
C THR A 87 -8.89 19.77 33.04
N PRO A 88 -9.47 19.27 34.14
CA PRO A 88 -10.33 20.10 34.96
C PRO A 88 -9.49 21.15 35.70
N PRO A 89 -10.01 22.38 35.89
CA PRO A 89 -9.35 23.41 36.69
C PRO A 89 -9.23 22.96 38.16
N ASP A 90 -8.11 23.28 38.77
CA ASP A 90 -7.91 23.08 40.22
C ASP A 90 -8.68 24.11 41.06
N SER A 91 -8.51 24.04 42.38
CA SER A 91 -9.18 24.97 43.33
C SER A 91 -8.76 26.43 43.15
N GLU A 92 -7.64 26.70 42.48
CA GLU A 92 -7.11 28.04 42.18
C GLU A 92 -7.40 28.45 40.72
N GLY A 93 -8.07 27.59 39.95
CA GLY A 93 -8.41 27.87 38.55
C GLY A 93 -7.29 27.53 37.57
N ASN A 94 -6.20 26.87 38.01
CA ASN A 94 -5.11 26.45 37.12
C ASN A 94 -5.40 25.08 36.49
N LEU A 95 -4.82 24.84 35.32
CA LEU A 95 -4.89 23.54 34.61
C LEU A 95 -3.62 22.76 34.86
N LYS A 96 -3.69 21.67 35.62
CA LYS A 96 -2.54 20.78 35.86
C LYS A 96 -2.65 19.50 35.03
N ILE A 97 -1.88 19.41 33.92
CA ILE A 97 -1.83 18.24 33.07
C ILE A 97 -0.98 17.18 33.77
N THR A 98 -1.62 16.06 34.13
CA THR A 98 -0.97 14.92 34.77
C THR A 98 -0.45 13.91 33.75
N MET A 99 0.50 13.07 34.17
CA MET A 99 1.00 11.97 33.33
C MET A 99 -0.12 11.00 32.95
N GLU A 100 -1.03 10.69 33.90
CA GLU A 100 -2.16 9.79 33.64
C GLU A 100 -3.07 10.32 32.52
N LEU A 101 -3.38 11.61 32.50
CA LEU A 101 -4.18 12.23 31.45
C LEU A 101 -3.43 12.26 30.11
N ALA A 102 -2.13 12.54 30.13
CA ALA A 102 -1.29 12.49 28.93
C ALA A 102 -1.26 11.07 28.33
N GLU A 103 -1.18 10.03 29.17
CA GLU A 103 -1.29 8.66 28.74
C GLU A 103 -2.66 8.36 28.12
N GLN A 104 -3.76 8.79 28.71
CA GLN A 104 -5.10 8.63 28.17
C GLN A 104 -5.27 9.33 26.81
N CYS A 105 -4.74 10.55 26.65
CA CYS A 105 -4.76 11.30 25.40
C CYS A 105 -3.89 10.65 24.31
N THR A 106 -2.87 9.89 24.69
CA THR A 106 -1.99 9.16 23.77
C THR A 106 -2.38 7.71 23.57
N GLN A 107 -3.18 7.10 24.47
CA GLN A 107 -3.61 5.69 24.41
C GLN A 107 -4.62 5.37 23.30
N LYS A 108 -5.22 6.34 22.63
CA LYS A 108 -5.91 6.06 21.38
C LYS A 108 -4.86 5.55 20.39
N LYS A 109 -4.76 4.21 20.35
CA LYS A 109 -3.97 3.41 19.42
C LYS A 109 -3.93 4.06 18.05
N SER A 110 -2.90 4.80 17.82
CA SER A 110 -2.66 5.30 16.50
C SER A 110 -1.39 4.64 15.96
N PHE A 111 -1.46 3.32 15.76
CA PHE A 111 -0.87 2.70 14.59
C PHE A 111 -1.75 3.01 13.36
N LYS A 112 -2.37 4.18 13.30
CA LYS A 112 -2.81 4.71 12.02
C LYS A 112 -1.53 5.15 11.32
N PHE A 113 -0.89 4.22 10.64
CA PHE A 113 -0.06 4.59 9.52
C PHE A 113 -0.86 5.64 8.73
N ASP A 114 -0.26 6.77 8.48
CA ASP A 114 -0.86 7.73 7.56
C ASP A 114 -1.17 6.95 6.28
N LYS A 115 -2.47 6.83 5.93
CA LYS A 115 -2.91 6.10 4.72
C LYS A 115 -2.25 6.66 3.43
N LYS A 116 -1.50 7.73 3.55
CA LYS A 116 -0.78 8.43 2.48
C LYS A 116 0.74 8.54 2.71
N GLY A 117 1.28 8.02 3.81
CA GLY A 117 2.71 8.12 4.14
C GLY A 117 3.56 7.01 3.53
N ASP A 118 4.83 7.28 3.29
CA ASP A 118 5.82 6.34 2.73
C ASP A 118 5.95 5.05 3.56
N SER A 119 5.71 5.11 4.88
CA SER A 119 5.82 3.97 5.77
C SER A 119 4.82 2.84 5.49
N GLN A 120 3.61 3.13 5.01
CA GLN A 120 2.63 2.09 4.64
C GLN A 120 3.04 1.39 3.34
N TYR A 121 3.56 2.13 2.37
CA TYR A 121 4.11 1.55 1.14
C TYR A 121 5.32 0.67 1.44
N ASP A 122 6.15 1.05 2.41
CA ASP A 122 7.30 0.26 2.82
C ASP A 122 6.88 -1.06 3.48
N VAL A 123 5.89 -1.04 4.36
CA VAL A 123 5.34 -2.27 4.97
C VAL A 123 4.68 -3.16 3.93
N MET A 124 3.94 -2.59 2.98
CA MET A 124 3.35 -3.34 1.88
C MET A 124 4.42 -3.97 0.97
N SER A 125 5.50 -3.25 0.71
CA SER A 125 6.67 -3.73 -0.04
C SER A 125 7.39 -4.83 0.73
N ALA A 126 7.53 -4.69 2.05
CA ALA A 126 8.15 -5.69 2.92
C ALA A 126 7.33 -6.98 2.96
N LEU A 127 6.00 -6.90 3.06
CA LEU A 127 5.11 -8.06 2.96
C LEU A 127 5.33 -8.82 1.63
N GLN A 128 5.31 -8.12 0.50
CA GLN A 128 5.53 -8.76 -0.81
C GLN A 128 6.92 -9.40 -0.91
N LYS A 129 7.96 -8.71 -0.45
CA LYS A 129 9.34 -9.22 -0.50
C LYS A 129 9.54 -10.43 0.41
N SER A 130 8.91 -10.46 1.59
CA SER A 130 8.94 -11.61 2.50
C SER A 130 8.26 -12.84 1.87
N ILE A 131 7.09 -12.67 1.27
CA ILE A 131 6.40 -13.73 0.52
C ILE A 131 7.26 -14.22 -0.64
N ARG A 132 7.82 -13.32 -1.44
CA ARG A 132 8.71 -13.63 -2.56
C ARG A 132 9.97 -14.38 -2.11
N GLY A 133 10.50 -14.01 -0.96
CA GLY A 133 11.64 -14.65 -0.32
C GLY A 133 11.31 -15.96 0.40
N SER A 134 10.03 -16.38 0.41
CA SER A 134 9.56 -17.60 1.09
C SER A 134 9.81 -17.60 2.61
N ASP A 135 9.64 -16.43 3.24
CA ASP A 135 9.70 -16.25 4.69
C ASP A 135 8.27 -16.01 5.24
N PRO A 136 7.58 -17.06 5.71
CA PRO A 136 6.22 -16.96 6.24
C PRO A 136 6.15 -16.16 7.55
N ASP A 137 7.16 -16.22 8.41
CA ASP A 137 7.18 -15.51 9.69
C ASP A 137 7.24 -14.00 9.47
N ALA A 138 8.15 -13.54 8.60
CA ALA A 138 8.22 -12.14 8.20
C ALA A 138 6.95 -11.69 7.48
N ALA A 139 6.37 -12.53 6.61
CA ALA A 139 5.13 -12.22 5.90
C ALA A 139 3.97 -11.97 6.87
N VAL A 140 3.78 -12.84 7.86
CA VAL A 140 2.74 -12.69 8.88
C VAL A 140 3.02 -11.46 9.76
N HIS A 141 4.27 -11.18 10.10
CA HIS A 141 4.63 -9.99 10.86
C HIS A 141 4.24 -8.69 10.13
N TYR A 142 4.62 -8.55 8.85
CA TYR A 142 4.25 -7.36 8.07
C TYR A 142 2.75 -7.29 7.77
N LEU A 143 2.08 -8.44 7.59
CA LEU A 143 0.62 -8.48 7.51
C LEU A 143 -0.02 -7.94 8.79
N ALA A 144 0.44 -8.37 9.97
CA ALA A 144 -0.10 -7.90 11.25
C ALA A 144 0.02 -6.37 11.40
N ARG A 145 1.14 -5.78 10.96
CA ARG A 145 1.31 -4.31 10.94
C ARG A 145 0.29 -3.61 10.04
N LEU A 146 -0.07 -4.21 8.90
CA LEU A 146 -1.09 -3.67 7.98
C LEU A 146 -2.50 -3.86 8.55
N VAL A 147 -2.77 -4.96 9.25
CA VAL A 147 -4.03 -5.21 9.96
C VAL A 147 -4.26 -4.16 11.04
N GLU A 148 -3.23 -3.85 11.84
CA GLU A 148 -3.31 -2.78 12.84
C GLU A 148 -3.54 -1.38 12.22
N ALA A 149 -3.19 -1.18 10.96
CA ALA A 149 -3.48 0.04 10.20
C ALA A 149 -4.91 0.11 9.65
N ASP A 150 -5.72 -0.94 9.83
CA ASP A 150 -7.14 -1.04 9.41
C ASP A 150 -7.36 -0.83 7.90
N ASP A 151 -6.37 -1.19 7.05
CA ASP A 151 -6.46 -1.05 5.58
C ASP A 151 -6.67 -2.39 4.87
N ILE A 152 -7.83 -3.00 5.10
CA ILE A 152 -8.21 -4.29 4.52
C ILE A 152 -8.16 -4.28 2.98
N GLN A 153 -8.53 -3.16 2.35
CA GLN A 153 -8.58 -3.07 0.88
C GLN A 153 -7.20 -3.19 0.23
N SER A 154 -6.22 -2.49 0.78
CA SER A 154 -4.85 -2.54 0.26
C SER A 154 -4.20 -3.91 0.49
N ILE A 155 -4.47 -4.54 1.65
CA ILE A 155 -4.01 -5.90 1.95
C ILE A 155 -4.59 -6.89 0.93
N CYS A 156 -5.90 -6.92 0.77
CA CYS A 156 -6.60 -7.81 -0.15
C CYS A 156 -6.08 -7.67 -1.59
N ARG A 157 -5.98 -6.43 -2.07
CA ARG A 157 -5.45 -6.15 -3.39
C ARG A 157 -4.02 -6.64 -3.55
N ARG A 158 -3.15 -6.43 -2.56
CA ARG A 158 -1.75 -6.83 -2.61
C ARG A 158 -1.59 -8.34 -2.65
N LEU A 159 -2.33 -9.09 -1.83
CA LEU A 159 -2.29 -10.56 -1.83
C LEU A 159 -2.71 -11.14 -3.19
N MET A 160 -3.75 -10.61 -3.84
CA MET A 160 -4.15 -11.02 -5.18
C MET A 160 -3.07 -10.74 -6.24
N VAL A 161 -2.40 -9.58 -6.14
CA VAL A 161 -1.27 -9.25 -7.04
C VAL A 161 -0.13 -10.25 -6.86
N ILE A 162 0.26 -10.54 -5.61
CA ILE A 162 1.33 -11.50 -5.29
C ILE A 162 0.99 -12.89 -5.83
N ALA A 163 -0.25 -13.34 -5.69
CA ALA A 163 -0.71 -14.63 -6.19
C ALA A 163 -0.49 -14.80 -7.71
N CYS A 164 -0.64 -13.72 -8.48
CA CYS A 164 -0.45 -13.73 -9.93
C CYS A 164 0.99 -13.38 -10.35
N GLU A 165 1.64 -12.43 -9.66
CA GLU A 165 2.96 -11.91 -10.01
C GLU A 165 4.09 -12.83 -9.57
N ASP A 166 4.03 -13.32 -8.32
CA ASP A 166 5.13 -14.05 -7.70
C ASP A 166 4.92 -15.57 -7.67
N ILE A 167 3.69 -16.04 -7.57
CA ILE A 167 3.34 -17.48 -7.57
C ILE A 167 2.98 -17.93 -8.98
N GLY A 168 2.03 -17.25 -9.60
CA GLY A 168 1.66 -17.47 -11.01
C GLY A 168 1.45 -18.94 -11.37
N LEU A 169 2.09 -19.35 -12.46
CA LEU A 169 1.95 -20.70 -13.01
C LEU A 169 2.68 -21.80 -12.22
N ALA A 170 3.50 -21.46 -11.22
CA ALA A 170 4.09 -22.47 -10.35
C ALA A 170 3.05 -23.15 -9.45
N TYR A 171 2.00 -22.42 -9.07
CA TYR A 171 0.83 -22.97 -8.36
C TYR A 171 -0.45 -22.26 -8.84
N PRO A 172 -1.04 -22.67 -9.97
CA PRO A 172 -2.15 -21.97 -10.62
C PRO A 172 -3.40 -21.79 -9.76
N GLN A 173 -3.60 -22.66 -8.77
CA GLN A 173 -4.74 -22.59 -7.84
C GLN A 173 -4.58 -21.48 -6.79
N ALA A 174 -3.38 -20.92 -6.59
CA ALA A 174 -3.13 -19.90 -5.57
C ALA A 174 -4.10 -18.72 -5.66
N ILE A 175 -4.34 -18.21 -6.87
CA ILE A 175 -5.25 -17.06 -7.06
C ILE A 175 -6.69 -17.39 -6.65
N THR A 176 -7.17 -18.60 -6.88
CA THR A 176 -8.52 -19.03 -6.49
C THR A 176 -8.66 -19.10 -4.98
N ILE A 177 -7.66 -19.68 -4.29
CA ILE A 177 -7.65 -19.79 -2.83
C ILE A 177 -7.52 -18.39 -2.21
N VAL A 178 -6.60 -17.56 -2.71
CA VAL A 178 -6.43 -16.19 -2.22
C VAL A 178 -7.69 -15.36 -2.44
N LYS A 179 -8.38 -15.53 -3.58
CA LYS A 179 -9.65 -14.86 -3.85
C LYS A 179 -10.72 -15.26 -2.81
N ALA A 180 -10.83 -16.54 -2.47
CA ALA A 180 -11.75 -17.01 -1.43
C ALA A 180 -11.40 -16.42 -0.05
N CYS A 181 -10.12 -16.36 0.31
CA CYS A 181 -9.64 -15.72 1.54
C CYS A 181 -9.97 -14.22 1.57
N VAL A 182 -9.76 -13.52 0.46
CA VAL A 182 -10.08 -12.10 0.31
C VAL A 182 -11.58 -11.85 0.45
N ASP A 183 -12.42 -12.63 -0.21
CA ASP A 183 -13.89 -12.50 -0.11
C ASP A 183 -14.38 -12.74 1.32
N SER A 184 -13.82 -13.77 1.98
CA SER A 184 -14.10 -14.05 3.38
C SER A 184 -13.68 -12.89 4.28
N ALA A 185 -12.49 -12.35 4.08
CA ALA A 185 -11.99 -11.21 4.85
C ALA A 185 -12.87 -9.97 4.70
N LEU A 186 -13.29 -9.65 3.47
CA LEU A 186 -14.18 -8.52 3.19
C LEU A 186 -15.59 -8.70 3.77
N MET A 187 -16.08 -9.95 3.83
CA MET A 187 -17.39 -10.27 4.44
C MET A 187 -17.34 -10.18 5.96
N LEU A 188 -16.27 -10.68 6.59
CA LEU A 188 -16.11 -10.71 8.03
C LEU A 188 -15.76 -9.33 8.63
N GLY A 189 -14.90 -8.58 7.98
CA GLY A 189 -14.32 -7.36 8.54
C GLY A 189 -13.36 -7.64 9.70
N PHE A 190 -12.70 -6.59 10.22
CA PHE A 190 -11.84 -6.72 11.40
C PHE A 190 -12.69 -6.79 12.69
N PRO A 191 -12.25 -7.60 13.68
CA PRO A 191 -10.94 -8.25 13.79
C PRO A 191 -10.80 -9.62 13.11
N GLU A 192 -11.88 -10.28 12.70
CA GLU A 192 -11.89 -11.66 12.20
C GLU A 192 -11.23 -11.80 10.81
N ALA A 193 -11.27 -10.76 10.00
CA ALA A 193 -10.65 -10.72 8.67
C ALA A 193 -9.14 -11.10 8.68
N ARG A 194 -8.45 -10.88 9.82
CA ARG A 194 -7.03 -11.25 9.97
C ARG A 194 -6.77 -12.74 9.74
N ILE A 195 -7.77 -13.62 10.02
CA ILE A 195 -7.60 -15.07 9.94
C ILE A 195 -7.44 -15.51 8.48
N PRO A 196 -8.43 -15.27 7.56
CA PRO A 196 -8.27 -15.64 6.17
C PRO A 196 -7.13 -14.86 5.48
N LEU A 197 -6.82 -13.65 5.90
CA LEU A 197 -5.67 -12.91 5.35
C LEU A 197 -4.33 -13.56 5.74
N ALA A 198 -4.20 -14.06 6.97
CA ALA A 198 -3.00 -14.79 7.41
C ALA A 198 -2.86 -16.13 6.66
N GLU A 199 -3.95 -16.87 6.47
CA GLU A 199 -3.97 -18.10 5.67
C GLU A 199 -3.45 -17.83 4.25
N ALA A 200 -3.95 -16.79 3.58
CA ALA A 200 -3.49 -16.39 2.26
C ALA A 200 -1.99 -16.02 2.24
N ALA A 201 -1.52 -15.27 3.23
CA ALA A 201 -0.12 -14.86 3.30
C ALA A 201 0.83 -16.04 3.51
N VAL A 202 0.47 -16.98 4.41
CA VAL A 202 1.27 -18.19 4.67
C VAL A 202 1.26 -19.10 3.43
N LEU A 203 0.11 -19.33 2.81
CA LEU A 203 0.02 -20.09 1.56
C LEU A 203 0.96 -19.52 0.50
N LEU A 204 0.89 -18.21 0.28
CA LEU A 204 1.71 -17.54 -0.74
C LEU A 204 3.20 -17.58 -0.38
N ALA A 205 3.57 -17.45 0.90
CA ALA A 205 4.96 -17.52 1.34
C ALA A 205 5.56 -18.92 1.14
N THR A 206 4.76 -19.97 1.35
CA THR A 206 5.23 -21.37 1.27
C THR A 206 5.04 -22.02 -0.10
N ALA A 207 4.26 -21.42 -1.01
CA ALA A 207 4.05 -21.92 -2.38
C ALA A 207 5.32 -21.79 -3.25
N PRO A 208 5.49 -22.64 -4.26
CA PRO A 208 6.52 -22.45 -5.28
C PRO A 208 6.30 -21.13 -6.04
N LYS A 209 7.36 -20.53 -6.56
CA LYS A 209 7.37 -19.20 -7.16
C LYS A 209 7.62 -19.26 -8.66
N SER A 210 6.85 -18.47 -9.44
CA SER A 210 7.12 -18.20 -10.85
C SER A 210 6.53 -16.85 -11.26
N ASN A 211 7.36 -16.00 -11.82
CA ASN A 211 6.94 -14.71 -12.39
C ASN A 211 6.87 -14.75 -13.93
N SER A 212 6.82 -15.95 -14.54
CA SER A 212 6.91 -16.12 -15.99
C SER A 212 5.80 -15.37 -16.75
N ALA A 213 4.55 -15.44 -16.27
CA ALA A 213 3.44 -14.72 -16.89
C ALA A 213 3.59 -13.19 -16.76
N TYR A 214 4.04 -12.70 -15.60
CA TYR A 214 4.35 -11.29 -15.38
C TYR A 214 5.47 -10.81 -16.32
N MET A 215 6.55 -11.56 -16.44
CA MET A 215 7.66 -11.24 -17.35
C MET A 215 7.24 -11.29 -18.81
N ALA A 216 6.41 -12.25 -19.20
CA ALA A 216 5.93 -12.39 -20.57
C ALA A 216 5.15 -11.16 -21.03
N ILE A 217 4.16 -10.72 -20.24
CA ILE A 217 3.37 -9.54 -20.61
C ILE A 217 4.21 -8.25 -20.62
N ASN A 218 5.12 -8.07 -19.64
CA ASN A 218 5.98 -6.90 -19.61
C ASN A 218 6.97 -6.85 -20.77
N ASN A 219 7.51 -7.99 -21.18
CA ASN A 219 8.37 -8.08 -22.35
C ASN A 219 7.59 -7.76 -23.63
N ALA A 220 6.39 -8.32 -23.80
CA ALA A 220 5.54 -8.04 -24.96
C ALA A 220 5.15 -6.54 -25.04
N ILE A 221 4.81 -5.91 -23.91
CA ILE A 221 4.54 -4.45 -23.86
C ILE A 221 5.78 -3.68 -24.30
N ARG A 222 6.94 -4.01 -23.74
CA ARG A 222 8.20 -3.35 -24.11
C ARG A 222 8.52 -3.50 -25.61
N ASP A 223 8.29 -4.68 -26.18
CA ASP A 223 8.54 -4.93 -27.60
C ASP A 223 7.62 -4.06 -28.46
N ILE A 224 6.33 -3.94 -28.13
CA ILE A 224 5.38 -3.04 -28.79
C ILE A 224 5.82 -1.56 -28.70
N GLU A 225 6.41 -1.15 -27.58
CA GLU A 225 6.88 0.23 -27.38
C GLU A 225 8.20 0.56 -28.09
N THR A 226 9.02 -0.44 -28.38
CA THR A 226 10.40 -0.24 -28.83
C THR A 226 10.68 -0.74 -30.24
N ILE A 227 9.86 -1.65 -30.76
CA ILE A 227 10.06 -2.31 -32.06
C ILE A 227 8.78 -2.11 -32.88
N ASP A 228 8.93 -1.93 -34.20
CA ASP A 228 7.80 -2.08 -35.13
C ASP A 228 7.41 -3.56 -35.20
N THR A 229 6.29 -3.90 -34.60
CA THR A 229 5.80 -5.29 -34.54
C THR A 229 5.09 -5.73 -35.83
N GLY A 230 5.05 -4.85 -36.85
CA GLY A 230 4.41 -5.14 -38.13
C GLY A 230 2.89 -5.24 -38.06
N SER A 231 2.31 -5.77 -39.14
CA SER A 231 0.86 -5.96 -39.23
C SER A 231 0.47 -7.37 -38.78
N ILE A 232 -0.75 -7.49 -38.28
CA ILE A 232 -1.34 -8.79 -37.93
C ILE A 232 -1.30 -9.71 -39.13
N PRO A 233 -0.76 -10.97 -39.00
CA PRO A 233 -0.73 -11.96 -40.08
C PRO A 233 -2.11 -12.15 -40.71
N ARG A 234 -2.14 -12.26 -42.04
CA ARG A 234 -3.40 -12.26 -42.83
C ARG A 234 -4.39 -13.30 -42.35
N GLN A 235 -3.93 -14.51 -42.05
CA GLN A 235 -4.75 -15.63 -41.59
C GLN A 235 -5.44 -15.36 -40.23
N LEU A 236 -4.94 -14.41 -39.43
CA LEU A 236 -5.49 -14.05 -38.13
C LEU A 236 -6.45 -12.83 -38.18
N GLN A 237 -6.53 -12.16 -39.35
CA GLN A 237 -7.41 -11.00 -39.50
C GLN A 237 -8.88 -11.44 -39.59
N ASN A 238 -9.80 -10.55 -39.24
CA ASN A 238 -11.24 -10.84 -39.32
C ASN A 238 -11.71 -10.90 -40.79
N LYS A 239 -12.49 -11.91 -41.17
CA LYS A 239 -13.03 -12.11 -42.51
C LYS A 239 -13.90 -10.98 -43.05
N HIS A 240 -14.48 -10.17 -42.18
CA HIS A 240 -15.33 -9.05 -42.56
C HIS A 240 -14.60 -7.87 -43.22
N TYR A 241 -13.26 -7.89 -43.27
CA TYR A 241 -12.44 -6.84 -43.87
C TYR A 241 -11.87 -7.17 -45.27
N ASP A 242 -12.30 -8.27 -45.88
CA ASP A 242 -11.95 -8.54 -47.27
C ASP A 242 -12.74 -7.64 -48.20
N GLY A 243 -12.32 -6.35 -48.33
CA GLY A 243 -12.91 -5.40 -49.27
C GLY A 243 -12.81 -5.89 -50.72
N GLU A 244 -13.70 -5.42 -51.61
CA GLU A 244 -13.81 -5.82 -53.02
C GLU A 244 -12.51 -5.68 -53.82
N GLY A 245 -11.54 -4.87 -53.36
CA GLY A 245 -10.24 -4.62 -54.02
C GLY A 245 -9.07 -5.48 -53.61
N ASN A 246 -9.22 -6.43 -52.71
CA ASN A 246 -8.12 -7.30 -52.31
C ASN A 246 -7.97 -8.49 -53.27
N ALA A 247 -6.80 -8.60 -53.92
CA ALA A 247 -6.47 -9.67 -54.88
C ALA A 247 -6.45 -11.06 -54.24
N GLU A 248 -6.16 -11.19 -52.95
CA GLU A 248 -6.17 -12.45 -52.19
C GLU A 248 -7.44 -12.48 -51.30
N LYS A 249 -8.43 -13.25 -51.76
CA LYS A 249 -9.62 -13.59 -50.97
C LYS A 249 -9.38 -14.89 -50.20
N GLY A 250 -9.66 -14.84 -48.93
CA GLY A 250 -9.49 -15.96 -48.03
C GLY A 250 -8.26 -15.85 -47.14
N GLN A 251 -8.41 -16.27 -45.88
CA GLN A 251 -7.38 -16.09 -44.86
C GLN A 251 -6.49 -17.30 -44.66
N ASN A 252 -6.86 -18.47 -45.24
CA ASN A 252 -6.16 -19.73 -45.06
C ASN A 252 -5.87 -20.11 -43.60
N TYR A 253 -6.76 -19.66 -42.69
CA TYR A 253 -6.64 -20.01 -41.29
C TYR A 253 -6.87 -21.50 -41.08
N LEU A 254 -5.89 -22.19 -40.49
CA LEU A 254 -6.02 -23.58 -40.12
C LEU A 254 -6.65 -23.66 -38.73
N TYR A 255 -7.88 -24.16 -38.65
CA TYR A 255 -8.60 -24.25 -37.37
C TYR A 255 -8.10 -25.46 -36.57
N PRO A 256 -7.41 -25.24 -35.41
CA PRO A 256 -6.74 -26.35 -34.71
C PRO A 256 -7.67 -27.49 -34.29
N HIS A 257 -8.94 -27.24 -34.01
CA HIS A 257 -9.88 -28.27 -33.59
C HIS A 257 -10.22 -29.28 -34.67
N ASP A 258 -9.94 -28.99 -35.95
CA ASP A 258 -10.13 -29.91 -37.06
C ASP A 258 -8.92 -30.86 -37.27
N TYR A 259 -7.85 -30.71 -36.47
CA TYR A 259 -6.59 -31.43 -36.59
C TYR A 259 -6.32 -32.31 -35.36
N PRO A 260 -5.54 -33.39 -35.53
CA PRO A 260 -5.13 -34.25 -34.44
C PRO A 260 -4.46 -33.46 -33.31
N ASN A 261 -4.78 -33.81 -32.07
CA ASN A 261 -4.30 -33.14 -30.85
C ASN A 261 -4.60 -31.63 -30.77
N HIS A 262 -5.53 -31.12 -31.58
CA HIS A 262 -5.89 -29.71 -31.66
C HIS A 262 -4.67 -28.79 -31.89
N TYR A 263 -3.73 -29.23 -32.73
CA TYR A 263 -2.47 -28.57 -33.01
C TYR A 263 -2.22 -28.43 -34.51
N VAL A 264 -1.81 -27.22 -34.92
CA VAL A 264 -1.39 -26.91 -36.29
C VAL A 264 -0.13 -26.06 -36.29
N VAL A 265 0.69 -26.23 -37.31
CA VAL A 265 1.85 -25.37 -37.54
C VAL A 265 1.41 -24.21 -38.43
N GLN A 266 1.20 -23.03 -37.83
CA GLN A 266 0.97 -21.79 -38.58
C GLN A 266 1.60 -20.61 -37.81
N GLN A 267 1.85 -19.50 -38.51
CA GLN A 267 2.41 -18.31 -37.90
C GLN A 267 1.31 -17.53 -37.18
N TYR A 268 1.59 -17.13 -35.93
CA TYR A 268 0.69 -16.32 -35.11
C TYR A 268 1.26 -14.91 -34.80
N LEU A 269 2.58 -14.74 -34.98
CA LEU A 269 3.27 -13.47 -34.73
C LEU A 269 4.33 -13.21 -35.77
#